data_3c6bb428fefd10ecd1962978de8a7b31
#
_entry.id   3c6bb428fefd10ecd1962978de8a7b31
#
_cell.length_a   1.000
_cell.length_b   1.000
_cell.length_c   1.000
_cell.angle_alpha   90.00
_cell.angle_beta   90.00
_cell.angle_gamma   90.00
#
_symmetry.space_group_name_H-M   'P 1'
#
loop_
_entity.id
_entity.type
_entity.pdbx_description
1 polymer ?
#
loop_
_entity_poly.entity_id
_entity_poly.type
_entity_poly.pdbx_seq_one_letter_code
_entity_poly.pdbx_strand_id
1 'polypeptide(L)'
;MCSKYGIFLVILQQNIVYLEMAEITIKDKTFKTSIPEAEILKRIQVVADRINHDMKDKNPLLLAVLNGSFIFAADLMRMLTIPCEISFVKLASYQGTTSTGTIKEVLGINEDLTNRTVIIVEDIVETGLTMKRMIETLGTRNPESIHICSLLVKPERLQ
;
A
#
# COMPACT_ATOMS: atom_id res chain seq x y z
N MET A 1 18.13 -1.17 -18.62
CA MET A 1 16.68 -0.91 -18.77
C MET A 1 16.07 -1.00 -17.38
N CYS A 2 15.84 0.13 -16.69
CA CYS A 2 15.23 0.13 -15.37
C CYS A 2 13.74 -0.21 -15.55
N SER A 3 13.24 -1.20 -14.80
CA SER A 3 11.83 -1.58 -14.88
C SER A 3 10.95 -0.37 -14.50
N LYS A 4 9.99 -0.03 -15.36
CA LYS A 4 9.01 1.06 -15.14
C LYS A 4 8.09 0.79 -13.95
N TYR A 5 8.09 -0.45 -13.45
CA TYR A 5 7.25 -0.92 -12.35
C TYR A 5 8.11 -1.58 -11.28
N GLY A 6 7.88 -1.23 -10.04
CA GLY A 6 8.56 -1.80 -8.88
C GLY A 6 7.58 -2.14 -7.77
N ILE A 7 7.96 -3.07 -6.89
CA ILE A 7 7.16 -3.46 -5.73
C ILE A 7 8.02 -3.26 -4.48
N PHE A 8 7.56 -2.39 -3.58
CA PHE A 8 8.08 -2.27 -2.22
C PHE A 8 7.15 -3.08 -1.31
N LEU A 9 7.62 -4.25 -0.90
CA LEU A 9 6.79 -5.19 -0.16
C LEU A 9 7.24 -5.24 1.29
N VAL A 10 6.34 -4.93 2.22
CA VAL A 10 6.50 -5.29 3.63
C VAL A 10 6.05 -6.74 3.78
N ILE A 11 6.96 -7.71 3.56
CA ILE A 11 6.65 -9.11 3.82
C ILE A 11 6.78 -9.35 5.32
N LEU A 12 5.66 -9.43 6.02
CA LEU A 12 5.60 -9.99 7.36
C LEU A 12 5.58 -11.52 7.22
N GLN A 13 6.77 -12.12 7.04
CA GLN A 13 6.90 -13.58 7.16
C GLN A 13 6.75 -13.96 8.64
N GLN A 14 5.80 -14.85 8.91
CA GLN A 14 5.51 -15.36 10.25
C GLN A 14 6.65 -16.25 10.76
N ASN A 15 7.64 -15.66 11.42
CA ASN A 15 8.42 -16.36 12.44
C ASN A 15 7.98 -15.79 13.78
N ILE A 16 6.91 -16.37 14.34
CA ILE A 16 6.28 -15.90 15.58
C ILE A 16 7.18 -16.31 16.74
N VAL A 17 7.88 -15.35 17.32
CA VAL A 17 8.36 -15.46 18.69
C VAL A 17 7.14 -15.20 19.59
N TYR A 18 6.74 -16.19 20.38
CA TYR A 18 5.65 -16.07 21.34
C TYR A 18 6.03 -15.09 22.46
N LEU A 19 5.75 -13.81 22.25
CA LEU A 19 5.58 -12.84 23.32
C LEU A 19 4.14 -12.94 23.81
N GLU A 20 3.91 -12.73 25.11
CA GLU A 20 2.56 -12.77 25.71
C GLU A 20 1.58 -11.97 24.86
N MET A 21 0.67 -12.69 24.21
CA MET A 21 -0.28 -12.09 23.28
C MET A 21 -1.45 -11.53 24.07
N ALA A 22 -1.61 -10.20 24.05
CA ALA A 22 -2.77 -9.55 24.65
C ALA A 22 -4.05 -10.04 23.98
N GLU A 23 -4.97 -10.53 24.79
CA GLU A 23 -6.31 -10.91 24.34
C GLU A 23 -7.27 -9.73 24.53
N ILE A 24 -8.04 -9.41 23.51
CA ILE A 24 -9.06 -8.35 23.53
C ILE A 24 -10.39 -8.96 23.14
N THR A 25 -11.39 -8.82 24.00
CA THR A 25 -12.76 -9.24 23.70
C THR A 25 -13.56 -8.06 23.19
N ILE A 26 -14.10 -8.19 21.97
CA ILE A 26 -14.98 -7.20 21.35
C ILE A 26 -16.32 -7.89 21.06
N LYS A 27 -17.36 -7.47 21.76
CA LYS A 27 -18.68 -8.11 21.75
C LYS A 27 -18.58 -9.58 22.19
N ASP A 28 -18.87 -10.51 21.26
CA ASP A 28 -18.91 -11.96 21.45
C ASP A 28 -17.64 -12.68 20.96
N LYS A 29 -16.61 -11.92 20.52
CA LYS A 29 -15.40 -12.49 19.93
C LYS A 29 -14.15 -12.05 20.68
N THR A 30 -13.27 -13.02 20.94
CA THR A 30 -11.95 -12.79 21.51
C THR A 30 -10.90 -12.82 20.41
N PHE A 31 -10.08 -11.78 20.36
CA PHE A 31 -8.99 -11.60 19.41
C PHE A 31 -7.66 -11.70 20.13
N LYS A 32 -6.70 -12.34 19.47
CA LYS A 32 -5.29 -12.37 19.90
C LYS A 32 -4.45 -11.57 18.94
N THR A 33 -3.44 -10.87 19.46
CA THR A 33 -2.45 -10.20 18.63
C THR A 33 -1.75 -11.24 17.74
N SER A 34 -1.89 -11.11 16.41
CA SER A 34 -1.19 -11.96 15.45
C SER A 34 0.20 -11.43 15.14
N ILE A 35 0.33 -10.11 14.97
CA ILE A 35 1.58 -9.42 14.66
C ILE A 35 1.70 -8.25 15.62
N PRO A 36 2.73 -8.21 16.50
CA PRO A 36 2.96 -7.10 17.41
C PRO A 36 3.26 -5.79 16.67
N GLU A 37 2.81 -4.66 17.23
CA GLU A 37 3.07 -3.32 16.67
C GLU A 37 4.56 -3.06 16.42
N ALA A 38 5.42 -3.44 17.38
CA ALA A 38 6.87 -3.26 17.25
C ALA A 38 7.46 -3.97 16.02
N GLU A 39 6.94 -5.15 15.66
CA GLU A 39 7.36 -5.86 14.45
C GLU A 39 6.84 -5.15 13.18
N ILE A 40 5.61 -4.65 13.21
CA ILE A 40 5.05 -3.85 12.11
C ILE A 40 5.91 -2.62 11.86
N LEU A 41 6.16 -1.82 12.90
CA LEU A 41 6.96 -0.59 12.77
C LEU A 41 8.38 -0.86 12.30
N LYS A 42 9.02 -1.94 12.78
CA LYS A 42 10.32 -2.38 12.30
C LYS A 42 10.32 -2.68 10.80
N ARG A 43 9.29 -3.33 10.30
CA ARG A 43 9.16 -3.65 8.87
C ARG A 43 8.87 -2.40 8.03
N ILE A 44 8.05 -1.49 8.53
CA ILE A 44 7.81 -0.20 7.87
C ILE A 44 9.13 0.57 7.74
N GLN A 45 9.97 0.58 8.78
CA GLN A 45 11.28 1.23 8.72
C GLN A 45 12.16 0.65 7.60
N VAL A 46 12.24 -0.68 7.46
CA VAL A 46 13.01 -1.32 6.39
C VAL A 46 12.53 -0.89 4.99
N VAL A 47 11.21 -0.77 4.81
CA VAL A 47 10.65 -0.32 3.53
C VAL A 47 10.90 1.16 3.31
N ALA A 48 10.78 1.99 4.36
CA ALA A 48 11.08 3.42 4.29
C ALA A 48 12.56 3.66 3.91
N ASP A 49 13.49 2.90 4.52
CA ASP A 49 14.92 2.99 4.20
C ASP A 49 15.19 2.66 2.72
N ARG A 50 14.50 1.65 2.20
CA ARG A 50 14.59 1.28 0.79
C ARG A 50 14.02 2.36 -0.12
N ILE A 51 12.86 2.94 0.21
CA ILE A 51 12.27 4.05 -0.55
C ILE A 51 13.20 5.27 -0.49
N ASN A 52 13.74 5.61 0.68
CA ASN A 52 14.69 6.71 0.84
C ASN A 52 15.94 6.53 -0.04
N HIS A 53 16.42 5.29 -0.17
CA HIS A 53 17.57 4.98 -1.02
C HIS A 53 17.21 5.02 -2.51
N ASP A 54 16.16 4.28 -2.92
CA ASP A 54 15.84 4.04 -4.34
C ASP A 54 15.18 5.26 -5.01
N MET A 55 14.54 6.16 -4.21
CA MET A 55 13.76 7.30 -4.67
C MET A 55 14.39 8.66 -4.30
N LYS A 56 15.65 8.68 -3.89
CA LYS A 56 16.35 9.85 -3.33
C LYS A 56 16.18 11.14 -4.16
N ASP A 57 16.23 11.02 -5.50
CA ASP A 57 16.18 12.18 -6.41
C ASP A 57 14.88 12.23 -7.24
N LYS A 58 13.84 11.49 -6.81
CA LYS A 58 12.62 11.30 -7.60
C LYS A 58 11.44 12.15 -7.15
N ASN A 59 11.46 12.71 -5.94
CA ASN A 59 10.32 13.39 -5.32
C ASN A 59 8.99 12.62 -5.54
N PRO A 60 8.87 11.37 -5.05
CA PRO A 60 7.74 10.53 -5.37
C PRO A 60 6.42 11.07 -4.80
N LEU A 61 5.34 10.84 -5.54
CA LEU A 61 3.98 11.03 -5.06
C LEU A 61 3.47 9.69 -4.47
N LEU A 62 3.20 9.67 -3.16
CA LEU A 62 2.54 8.55 -2.51
C LEU A 62 1.03 8.70 -2.71
N LEU A 63 0.38 7.68 -3.27
CA LEU A 63 -1.08 7.60 -3.40
C LEU A 63 -1.61 6.56 -2.42
N ALA A 64 -2.10 7.02 -1.26
CA ALA A 64 -2.63 6.14 -0.22
C ALA A 64 -4.09 5.77 -0.48
N VAL A 65 -4.39 4.47 -0.51
CA VAL A 65 -5.72 3.94 -0.81
C VAL A 65 -6.57 3.92 0.47
N LEU A 66 -7.56 4.79 0.53
CA LEU A 66 -8.46 4.91 1.68
C LEU A 66 -9.53 3.79 1.68
N ASN A 67 -9.94 3.35 2.87
CA ASN A 67 -9.58 3.86 4.21
C ASN A 67 -8.46 3.03 4.87
N GLY A 68 -8.20 1.81 4.43
CA GLY A 68 -7.34 0.84 5.12
C GLY A 68 -5.90 1.30 5.28
N SER A 69 -5.33 1.91 4.25
CA SER A 69 -3.91 2.29 4.26
C SER A 69 -3.57 3.51 5.15
N PHE A 70 -4.56 4.19 5.75
CA PHE A 70 -4.36 5.48 6.44
C PHE A 70 -3.27 5.43 7.52
N ILE A 71 -3.35 4.46 8.45
CA ILE A 71 -2.37 4.34 9.54
C ILE A 71 -0.98 3.97 8.98
N PHE A 72 -0.94 3.00 8.08
CA PHE A 72 0.31 2.59 7.43
C PHE A 72 0.98 3.76 6.69
N ALA A 73 0.20 4.53 5.92
CA ALA A 73 0.71 5.69 5.20
C ALA A 73 1.27 6.75 6.17
N ALA A 74 0.61 6.99 7.30
CA ALA A 74 1.08 7.93 8.32
C ALA A 74 2.39 7.48 8.97
N ASP A 75 2.55 6.20 9.27
CA ASP A 75 3.78 5.65 9.83
C ASP A 75 4.92 5.68 8.81
N LEU A 76 4.63 5.29 7.56
CA LEU A 76 5.60 5.35 6.47
C LEU A 76 6.11 6.78 6.26
N MET A 77 5.21 7.76 6.15
CA MET A 77 5.56 9.17 5.93
C MET A 77 6.48 9.73 7.02
N ARG A 78 6.29 9.33 8.28
CA ARG A 78 7.17 9.76 9.38
C ARG A 78 8.60 9.21 9.27
N MET A 79 8.81 8.12 8.54
CA MET A 79 10.09 7.45 8.35
C MET A 79 10.80 7.84 7.04
N LEU A 80 10.09 8.50 6.12
CA LEU A 80 10.70 9.01 4.90
C LEU A 80 11.50 10.29 5.17
N THR A 81 12.74 10.33 4.66
CA THR A 81 13.67 11.45 4.83
C THR A 81 13.94 12.21 3.53
N ILE A 82 13.39 11.71 2.42
CA ILE A 82 13.49 12.35 1.10
C ILE A 82 12.29 13.31 0.88
N PRO A 83 12.43 14.32 0.02
CA PRO A 83 11.29 15.07 -0.46
C PRO A 83 10.27 14.15 -1.12
N CYS A 84 9.02 14.22 -0.69
CA CYS A 84 7.91 13.44 -1.23
C CYS A 84 6.58 14.15 -0.98
N GLU A 85 5.57 13.78 -1.76
CA GLU A 85 4.20 14.27 -1.59
C GLU A 85 3.28 13.09 -1.26
N ILE A 86 2.16 13.38 -0.60
CA ILE A 86 1.12 12.37 -0.35
C ILE A 86 -0.22 12.89 -0.81
N SER A 87 -0.97 12.03 -1.49
CA SER A 87 -2.39 12.23 -1.80
C SER A 87 -3.17 10.97 -1.47
N PHE A 88 -4.48 11.10 -1.40
CA PHE A 88 -5.37 10.02 -1.02
C PHE A 88 -6.35 9.71 -2.13
N VAL A 89 -6.56 8.43 -2.37
CA VAL A 89 -7.52 7.95 -3.36
C VAL A 89 -8.51 7.00 -2.70
N LYS A 90 -9.73 6.99 -3.19
CA LYS A 90 -10.76 6.06 -2.77
C LYS A 90 -11.22 5.22 -3.94
N LEU A 91 -11.22 3.90 -3.74
CA LEU A 91 -11.76 2.98 -4.73
C LEU A 91 -13.27 2.83 -4.52
N ALA A 92 -14.06 3.24 -5.50
CA ALA A 92 -15.50 3.02 -5.47
C ALA A 92 -15.81 1.60 -5.96
N SER A 93 -16.30 0.74 -5.07
CA SER A 93 -16.96 -0.51 -5.45
C SER A 93 -18.42 -0.23 -5.78
N TYR A 94 -18.83 -0.45 -7.03
CA TYR A 94 -20.24 -0.36 -7.39
C TYR A 94 -20.97 -1.60 -6.87
N GLN A 95 -21.87 -1.43 -5.91
CA GLN A 95 -22.89 -2.43 -5.55
C GLN A 95 -24.03 -2.36 -6.56
N GLY A 96 -23.82 -2.91 -7.73
CA GLY A 96 -24.89 -3.15 -8.70
C GLY A 96 -25.19 -4.64 -8.75
N THR A 97 -26.42 -5.02 -9.01
CA THR A 97 -26.99 -6.37 -9.00
C THR A 97 -26.37 -7.36 -10.01
N THR A 98 -25.32 -6.98 -10.72
CA THR A 98 -24.50 -7.86 -11.55
C THR A 98 -23.03 -7.60 -11.22
N SER A 99 -22.40 -8.55 -10.53
CA SER A 99 -21.02 -8.53 -10.11
C SER A 99 -20.04 -8.69 -11.29
N THR A 100 -19.88 -7.65 -12.09
CA THR A 100 -18.84 -7.63 -13.14
C THR A 100 -17.48 -7.15 -12.63
N GLY A 101 -17.29 -7.03 -11.32
CA GLY A 101 -15.99 -6.72 -10.72
C GLY A 101 -15.30 -5.45 -11.24
N THR A 102 -16.05 -4.52 -11.83
CA THR A 102 -15.48 -3.30 -12.42
C THR A 102 -15.30 -2.26 -11.32
N ILE A 103 -14.06 -1.98 -10.93
CA ILE A 103 -13.73 -0.76 -10.16
C ILE A 103 -13.99 0.39 -11.12
N LYS A 104 -15.07 1.15 -10.88
CA LYS A 104 -15.52 2.16 -11.85
C LYS A 104 -14.77 3.47 -11.73
N GLU A 105 -14.16 3.78 -10.61
CA GLU A 105 -13.49 5.07 -10.48
C GLU A 105 -12.48 5.09 -9.34
N VAL A 106 -11.30 5.61 -9.62
CA VAL A 106 -10.33 6.03 -8.61
C VAL A 106 -10.68 7.48 -8.29
N LEU A 107 -11.47 7.70 -7.24
CA LEU A 107 -11.86 9.03 -6.82
C LEU A 107 -10.69 9.72 -6.09
N GLY A 108 -10.46 11.00 -6.38
CA GLY A 108 -9.56 11.85 -5.60
C GLY A 108 -8.20 12.14 -6.24
N ILE A 109 -7.89 11.63 -7.44
CA ILE A 109 -6.63 11.99 -8.11
C ILE A 109 -6.82 13.28 -8.91
N ASN A 110 -6.46 14.41 -8.31
CA ASN A 110 -6.47 15.71 -8.97
C ASN A 110 -5.08 16.12 -9.45
N GLU A 111 -4.04 15.42 -9.02
CA GLU A 111 -2.64 15.71 -9.34
C GLU A 111 -2.32 15.34 -10.78
N ASP A 112 -1.47 16.15 -11.42
CA ASP A 112 -0.83 15.77 -12.68
C ASP A 112 0.24 14.72 -12.39
N LEU A 113 0.10 13.55 -13.01
CA LEU A 113 1.02 12.42 -12.86
C LEU A 113 2.10 12.39 -13.97
N THR A 114 2.04 13.29 -14.94
CA THR A 114 2.95 13.29 -16.09
C THR A 114 4.41 13.38 -15.62
N ASN A 115 5.22 12.40 -16.03
CA ASN A 115 6.64 12.28 -15.68
C ASN A 115 6.91 12.19 -14.16
N ARG A 116 5.93 11.84 -13.33
CA ARG A 116 6.11 11.66 -11.89
C ARG A 116 6.33 10.19 -11.53
N THR A 117 7.17 9.96 -10.54
CA THR A 117 7.26 8.67 -9.86
C THR A 117 6.11 8.56 -8.86
N VAL A 118 5.29 7.52 -8.99
CA VAL A 118 4.11 7.29 -8.15
C VAL A 118 4.32 6.02 -7.31
N ILE A 119 4.00 6.09 -6.02
CA ILE A 119 3.99 4.94 -5.10
C ILE A 119 2.58 4.74 -4.59
N ILE A 120 1.90 3.68 -5.01
CA ILE A 120 0.60 3.28 -4.47
C ILE A 120 0.83 2.67 -3.09
N VAL A 121 0.18 3.21 -2.05
CA VAL A 121 0.27 2.72 -0.67
C VAL A 121 -1.01 2.02 -0.29
N GLU A 122 -0.93 0.71 0.05
CA GLU A 122 -2.06 -0.16 0.33
C GLU A 122 -1.86 -0.93 1.65
N ASP A 123 -2.91 -1.18 2.40
CA ASP A 123 -2.82 -1.96 3.64
C ASP A 123 -2.66 -3.47 3.36
N ILE A 124 -3.43 -4.02 2.44
CA ILE A 124 -3.36 -5.44 2.10
C ILE A 124 -3.58 -5.70 0.61
N VAL A 125 -2.67 -6.43 0.00
CA VAL A 125 -2.83 -6.98 -1.35
C VAL A 125 -3.19 -8.46 -1.24
N GLU A 126 -4.42 -8.83 -1.65
CA GLU A 126 -4.86 -10.23 -1.68
C GLU A 126 -4.57 -10.87 -3.04
N THR A 127 -5.40 -10.58 -4.05
CA THR A 127 -5.27 -11.19 -5.38
C THR A 127 -4.41 -10.39 -6.36
N GLY A 128 -4.12 -9.15 -6.04
CA GLY A 128 -3.42 -8.21 -6.93
C GLY A 128 -4.31 -7.56 -8.00
N LEU A 129 -5.53 -8.05 -8.22
CA LEU A 129 -6.41 -7.52 -9.28
C LEU A 129 -6.71 -6.02 -9.13
N THR A 130 -6.89 -5.54 -7.90
CA THR A 130 -7.08 -4.11 -7.60
C THR A 130 -5.86 -3.31 -8.01
N MET A 131 -4.68 -3.79 -7.63
CA MET A 131 -3.41 -3.13 -7.96
C MET A 131 -3.15 -3.10 -9.46
N LYS A 132 -3.42 -4.21 -10.16
CA LYS A 132 -3.34 -4.28 -11.62
C LYS A 132 -4.18 -3.20 -12.28
N ARG A 133 -5.45 -3.07 -11.89
CA ARG A 133 -6.36 -2.05 -12.43
C ARG A 133 -5.91 -0.63 -12.10
N MET A 134 -5.42 -0.40 -10.88
CA MET A 134 -4.85 0.91 -10.52
C MET A 134 -3.66 1.25 -11.41
N ILE A 135 -2.73 0.33 -11.62
CA ILE A 135 -1.57 0.54 -12.50
C ILE A 135 -2.04 0.88 -13.94
N GLU A 136 -3.01 0.13 -14.47
CA GLU A 136 -3.59 0.39 -15.80
C GLU A 136 -4.21 1.80 -15.87
N THR A 137 -5.01 2.18 -14.87
CA THR A 137 -5.68 3.50 -14.81
C THR A 137 -4.67 4.64 -14.67
N LEU A 138 -3.71 4.52 -13.75
CA LEU A 138 -2.69 5.54 -13.53
C LEU A 138 -1.74 5.65 -14.73
N GLY A 139 -1.45 4.53 -15.39
CA GLY A 139 -0.60 4.46 -16.56
C GLY A 139 -1.09 5.33 -17.74
N THR A 140 -2.41 5.54 -17.85
CA THR A 140 -2.99 6.42 -18.87
C THR A 140 -2.65 7.89 -18.69
N ARG A 141 -2.15 8.28 -17.50
CA ARG A 141 -1.74 9.66 -17.15
C ARG A 141 -0.23 9.90 -17.34
N ASN A 142 0.46 9.01 -18.04
CA ASN A 142 1.89 9.12 -18.39
C ASN A 142 2.86 9.35 -17.23
N PRO A 143 2.77 8.62 -16.11
CA PRO A 143 3.79 8.71 -15.07
C PRO A 143 5.15 8.21 -15.55
N GLU A 144 6.25 8.67 -14.92
CA GLU A 144 7.59 8.13 -15.16
C GLU A 144 7.65 6.67 -14.74
N SER A 145 7.13 6.37 -13.55
CA SER A 145 7.07 5.01 -13.02
C SER A 145 5.95 4.88 -11.98
N ILE A 146 5.47 3.63 -11.80
CA ILE A 146 4.49 3.28 -10.76
C ILE A 146 5.06 2.15 -9.93
N HIS A 147 5.01 2.32 -8.61
CA HIS A 147 5.45 1.33 -7.63
C HIS A 147 4.30 1.00 -6.68
N ILE A 148 4.33 -0.17 -6.05
CA ILE A 148 3.37 -0.58 -5.02
C ILE A 148 4.13 -0.74 -3.71
N CYS A 149 3.60 -0.12 -2.65
CA CYS A 149 4.03 -0.29 -1.28
C CYS A 149 2.87 -0.83 -0.46
N SER A 150 2.93 -2.11 -0.06
CA SER A 150 1.87 -2.75 0.71
C SER A 150 2.37 -3.22 2.07
N LEU A 151 1.56 -3.02 3.11
CA LEU A 151 1.88 -3.48 4.46
C LEU A 151 1.77 -5.02 4.55
N LEU A 152 0.71 -5.59 3.97
CA LEU A 152 0.45 -7.03 3.99
C LEU A 152 0.22 -7.55 2.56
N VAL A 153 0.65 -8.79 2.32
CA VAL A 153 0.37 -9.52 1.09
C VAL A 153 -0.04 -10.94 1.43
N LYS A 154 -1.00 -11.48 0.69
CA LYS A 154 -1.37 -12.90 0.72
C LYS A 154 -0.75 -13.63 -0.47
N PRO A 155 0.47 -14.15 -0.38
CA PRO A 155 1.21 -14.71 -1.52
C PRO A 155 0.46 -15.85 -2.21
N GLU A 156 -0.27 -16.67 -1.43
CA GLU A 156 -1.04 -17.82 -1.91
C GLU A 156 -2.26 -17.43 -2.76
N ARG A 157 -2.64 -16.14 -2.81
CA ARG A 157 -3.79 -15.64 -3.57
C ARG A 157 -3.41 -14.74 -4.74
N LEU A 158 -2.13 -14.41 -4.90
CA LEU A 158 -1.67 -13.56 -6.00
C LEU A 158 -1.90 -14.25 -7.36
N GLN A 159 -2.46 -13.51 -8.32
CA GLN A 159 -2.75 -13.93 -9.70
C GLN A 159 -1.84 -13.24 -10.73
#